data_65237dc2ec107f6f0e3fe9bd99c712d7
#
_entry.id   65237dc2ec107f6f0e3fe9bd99c712d7
#
_cell.length_a   1.000
_cell.length_b   1.000
_cell.length_c   1.000
_cell.angle_alpha   90.00
_cell.angle_beta   90.00
_cell.angle_gamma   90.00
#
_symmetry.space_group_name_H-M   'P 1'
#
loop_
_entity.id
_entity.type
_entity.pdbx_description
1 polymer ?
#
loop_
_entity_poly.entity_id
_entity_poly.type
_entity_poly.pdbx_seq_one_letter_code
_entity_poly.pdbx_strand_id
1 'polypeptide(L)'
;MRKAEIIEVIKERERIKIFFPYNPDHIAKIKTIGGYKWHAEGKYWSILCSELERLLSVFDGEKLDVDPSVWLDGLEKELAARKYSPNTIEAYIHYNEEFLKFSGKNPHEVENDDVKDYLFHLVEEKEVSTSTLNTAINALKFYYGEVLKRRFAYEIKRPKKDKKLPVVLSQEEVSRILSSVTNIKHRLILMLIYSAGLRVSEVVKLKPGDIDAERKLIHIKGGKGRKDRYTMLSDIAMESLSLYMNANNPEKWLFPGKKGNTHLTVRSVEKIFDNRNLYTCE
;
A
#
# COMPACT_ATOMS: atom_id res chain seq x y z
N MET A 1 -22.94 -20.03 -35.80
CA MET A 1 -22.94 -19.63 -34.37
C MET A 1 -22.30 -18.23 -34.28
N ARG A 2 -23.08 -17.19 -33.92
CA ARG A 2 -22.49 -15.87 -33.65
C ARG A 2 -21.53 -16.04 -32.46
N LYS A 3 -20.26 -15.59 -32.58
CA LYS A 3 -19.36 -15.47 -31.40
C LYS A 3 -20.09 -14.63 -30.36
N ALA A 4 -20.19 -15.13 -29.14
CA ALA A 4 -20.77 -14.34 -28.04
C ALA A 4 -19.95 -13.04 -27.94
N GLU A 5 -20.62 -11.91 -28.12
CA GLU A 5 -19.99 -10.59 -27.97
C GLU A 5 -19.65 -10.42 -26.48
N ILE A 6 -18.38 -10.18 -26.19
CA ILE A 6 -17.91 -9.95 -24.81
C ILE A 6 -18.06 -8.44 -24.56
N ILE A 7 -18.71 -8.09 -23.48
CA ILE A 7 -18.85 -6.72 -23.00
C ILE A 7 -17.76 -6.51 -21.94
N GLU A 8 -16.80 -5.67 -22.26
CA GLU A 8 -15.69 -5.35 -21.35
C GLU A 8 -16.08 -4.18 -20.43
N VAL A 9 -15.83 -4.32 -19.14
CA VAL A 9 -16.23 -3.36 -18.10
C VAL A 9 -15.02 -3.01 -17.25
N ILE A 10 -14.55 -1.75 -17.32
CA ILE A 10 -13.33 -1.29 -16.66
C ILE A 10 -13.62 -0.05 -15.81
N LYS A 11 -13.03 0.02 -14.61
CA LYS A 11 -13.11 1.21 -13.75
C LYS A 11 -12.12 2.30 -14.19
N GLU A 12 -12.58 3.52 -14.27
CA GLU A 12 -11.73 4.70 -14.38
C GLU A 12 -12.21 5.80 -13.43
N ARG A 13 -11.51 5.96 -12.33
CA ARG A 13 -11.85 6.90 -11.24
C ARG A 13 -13.27 6.61 -10.69
N GLU A 14 -14.18 7.56 -10.80
CA GLU A 14 -15.57 7.45 -10.32
C GLU A 14 -16.56 6.90 -11.38
N ARG A 15 -16.04 6.50 -12.54
CA ARG A 15 -16.86 5.99 -13.63
C ARG A 15 -16.42 4.61 -14.09
N ILE A 16 -17.36 3.87 -14.63
CA ILE A 16 -17.16 2.57 -15.28
C ILE A 16 -17.22 2.80 -16.79
N LYS A 17 -16.20 2.37 -17.51
CA LYS A 17 -16.18 2.32 -18.98
C LYS A 17 -16.70 0.96 -19.43
N ILE A 18 -17.50 0.99 -20.49
CA ILE A 18 -18.16 -0.20 -21.03
C ILE A 18 -17.89 -0.22 -22.53
N PHE A 19 -17.23 -1.29 -22.98
CA PHE A 19 -16.85 -1.50 -24.36
C PHE A 19 -17.61 -2.69 -24.92
N PHE A 20 -18.24 -2.52 -26.08
CA PHE A 20 -18.86 -3.59 -26.86
C PHE A 20 -18.94 -3.18 -28.33
N PRO A 21 -18.97 -4.13 -29.27
CA PRO A 21 -19.24 -3.87 -30.67
C PRO A 21 -20.60 -3.18 -30.85
N TYR A 22 -20.79 -2.48 -31.97
CA TYR A 22 -22.06 -1.82 -32.24
C TYR A 22 -23.23 -2.81 -32.16
N ASN A 23 -24.11 -2.61 -31.19
CA ASN A 23 -25.28 -3.42 -30.95
C ASN A 23 -26.43 -2.49 -30.46
N PRO A 24 -27.52 -2.32 -31.27
CA PRO A 24 -28.62 -1.46 -30.90
C PRO A 24 -29.30 -1.82 -29.58
N ASP A 25 -29.40 -3.13 -29.27
CA ASP A 25 -30.01 -3.61 -28.02
C ASP A 25 -29.16 -3.25 -26.82
N HIS A 26 -27.83 -3.43 -26.89
CA HIS A 26 -26.90 -3.02 -25.83
C HIS A 26 -26.93 -1.50 -25.62
N ILE A 27 -27.04 -0.71 -26.70
CA ILE A 27 -27.17 0.75 -26.63
C ILE A 27 -28.48 1.14 -25.93
N ALA A 28 -29.58 0.47 -26.27
CA ALA A 28 -30.85 0.71 -25.60
C ALA A 28 -30.78 0.38 -24.11
N LYS A 29 -30.18 -0.75 -23.75
CA LYS A 29 -29.90 -1.16 -22.35
C LYS A 29 -29.11 -0.10 -21.59
N ILE A 30 -27.94 0.36 -22.10
CA ILE A 30 -27.11 1.38 -21.47
C ILE A 30 -27.89 2.69 -21.22
N LYS A 31 -28.74 3.11 -22.16
CA LYS A 31 -29.52 4.33 -22.01
C LYS A 31 -30.59 4.28 -20.92
N THR A 32 -30.89 3.12 -20.38
CA THR A 32 -31.77 2.97 -19.19
C THR A 32 -31.05 3.21 -17.86
N ILE A 33 -29.71 3.30 -17.88
CA ILE A 33 -28.89 3.49 -16.68
C ILE A 33 -28.67 4.99 -16.46
N GLY A 34 -28.85 5.46 -15.24
CA GLY A 34 -28.66 6.88 -14.92
C GLY A 34 -27.23 7.37 -15.17
N GLY A 35 -27.09 8.61 -15.67
CA GLY A 35 -25.79 9.25 -15.84
C GLY A 35 -24.88 8.64 -16.91
N TYR A 36 -25.44 7.89 -17.85
CA TYR A 36 -24.70 7.36 -18.99
C TYR A 36 -24.11 8.50 -19.86
N LYS A 37 -22.95 8.24 -20.46
CA LYS A 37 -22.30 9.13 -21.44
C LYS A 37 -21.64 8.31 -22.53
N TRP A 38 -21.75 8.77 -23.77
CA TRP A 38 -21.01 8.23 -24.90
C TRP A 38 -19.72 9.02 -25.13
N HIS A 39 -18.61 8.34 -25.36
CA HIS A 39 -17.30 8.91 -25.66
C HIS A 39 -16.85 8.50 -27.06
N ALA A 40 -17.05 9.41 -28.03
CA ALA A 40 -16.83 9.11 -29.44
C ALA A 40 -15.36 8.82 -29.79
N GLU A 41 -14.42 9.53 -29.19
CA GLU A 41 -12.99 9.34 -29.44
C GLU A 41 -12.50 7.95 -28.99
N GLY A 42 -12.94 7.50 -27.81
CA GLY A 42 -12.57 6.21 -27.24
C GLY A 42 -13.53 5.07 -27.60
N LYS A 43 -14.64 5.34 -28.30
CA LYS A 43 -15.68 4.38 -28.70
C LYS A 43 -16.20 3.54 -27.53
N TYR A 44 -16.46 4.16 -26.37
CA TYR A 44 -17.00 3.49 -25.18
C TYR A 44 -18.14 4.29 -24.56
N TRP A 45 -18.96 3.58 -23.79
CA TRP A 45 -19.94 4.17 -22.88
C TRP A 45 -19.37 4.31 -21.51
N SER A 46 -19.85 5.26 -20.71
CA SER A 46 -19.51 5.32 -19.29
C SER A 46 -20.72 5.62 -18.42
N ILE A 47 -20.74 5.02 -17.24
CA ILE A 47 -21.72 5.22 -16.17
C ILE A 47 -21.01 5.56 -14.86
N LEU A 48 -21.74 5.95 -13.83
CA LEU A 48 -21.18 6.12 -12.49
C LEU A 48 -20.91 4.76 -11.83
N CYS A 49 -19.89 4.66 -10.98
CA CYS A 49 -19.61 3.42 -10.22
C CYS A 49 -20.79 2.99 -9.34
N SER A 50 -21.61 3.93 -8.86
CA SER A 50 -22.85 3.64 -8.11
C SER A 50 -23.91 2.88 -8.89
N GLU A 51 -23.83 2.88 -10.23
CA GLU A 51 -24.79 2.23 -11.11
C GLU A 51 -24.37 0.79 -11.51
N LEU A 52 -23.34 0.24 -10.90
CA LEU A 52 -22.83 -1.10 -11.20
C LEU A 52 -23.92 -2.19 -11.10
N GLU A 53 -24.65 -2.22 -9.99
CA GLU A 53 -25.73 -3.19 -9.77
C GLU A 53 -26.80 -3.08 -10.87
N ARG A 54 -27.10 -1.86 -11.30
CA ARG A 54 -28.03 -1.61 -12.39
C ARG A 54 -27.49 -2.12 -13.73
N LEU A 55 -26.18 -1.91 -13.98
CA LEU A 55 -25.51 -2.45 -15.17
C LEU A 55 -25.64 -3.97 -15.21
N LEU A 56 -25.28 -4.65 -14.13
CA LEU A 56 -25.33 -6.11 -14.05
C LEU A 56 -26.76 -6.64 -14.27
N SER A 57 -27.76 -6.00 -13.64
CA SER A 57 -29.16 -6.37 -13.81
C SER A 57 -29.68 -6.20 -15.25
N VAL A 58 -29.28 -5.11 -15.93
CA VAL A 58 -29.72 -4.81 -17.32
C VAL A 58 -29.06 -5.73 -18.33
N PHE A 59 -27.83 -6.18 -18.04
CA PHE A 59 -27.06 -7.09 -18.88
C PHE A 59 -27.08 -8.54 -18.38
N ASP A 60 -28.05 -8.88 -17.54
CA ASP A 60 -28.23 -10.27 -17.08
C ASP A 60 -28.37 -11.23 -18.27
N GLY A 61 -27.66 -12.35 -18.23
CA GLY A 61 -27.54 -13.33 -19.31
C GLY A 61 -26.56 -12.98 -20.45
N GLU A 62 -25.94 -11.79 -20.44
CA GLU A 62 -24.86 -11.43 -21.38
C GLU A 62 -23.48 -11.82 -20.80
N LYS A 63 -22.50 -12.01 -21.68
CA LYS A 63 -21.12 -12.30 -21.24
C LYS A 63 -20.39 -11.02 -20.90
N LEU A 64 -20.30 -10.69 -19.62
CA LEU A 64 -19.55 -9.55 -19.11
C LEU A 64 -18.13 -9.99 -18.70
N ASP A 65 -17.13 -9.25 -19.17
CA ASP A 65 -15.75 -9.31 -18.68
C ASP A 65 -15.53 -8.08 -17.79
N VAL A 66 -15.67 -8.27 -16.50
CA VAL A 66 -15.64 -7.18 -15.51
C VAL A 66 -14.28 -7.14 -14.83
N ASP A 67 -13.54 -6.06 -15.07
CA ASP A 67 -12.27 -5.84 -14.38
C ASP A 67 -12.46 -5.85 -12.85
N PRO A 68 -11.67 -6.59 -12.08
CA PRO A 68 -11.81 -6.69 -10.63
C PRO A 68 -11.86 -5.36 -9.90
N SER A 69 -11.17 -4.32 -10.38
CA SER A 69 -11.18 -3.00 -9.77
C SER A 69 -12.57 -2.36 -9.68
N VAL A 70 -13.49 -2.75 -10.59
CA VAL A 70 -14.87 -2.28 -10.59
C VAL A 70 -15.61 -2.66 -9.29
N TRP A 71 -15.33 -3.86 -8.77
CA TRP A 71 -15.97 -4.39 -7.56
C TRP A 71 -15.43 -3.76 -6.27
N LEU A 72 -14.22 -3.20 -6.32
CA LEU A 72 -13.47 -2.78 -5.13
C LEU A 72 -13.68 -1.30 -4.74
N ASP A 73 -14.54 -0.57 -5.44
CA ASP A 73 -14.85 0.84 -5.14
C ASP A 73 -15.36 1.03 -3.69
N GLY A 74 -16.25 0.12 -3.26
CA GLY A 74 -16.76 0.11 -1.88
C GLY A 74 -15.66 -0.18 -0.85
N LEU A 75 -14.72 -1.07 -1.16
CA LEU A 75 -13.57 -1.37 -0.32
C LEU A 75 -12.68 -0.15 -0.14
N GLU A 76 -12.31 0.53 -1.23
CA GLU A 76 -11.47 1.71 -1.20
C GLU A 76 -12.09 2.83 -0.35
N LYS A 77 -13.39 3.10 -0.56
CA LYS A 77 -14.14 4.11 0.20
C LYS A 77 -14.21 3.78 1.69
N GLU A 78 -14.49 2.53 2.05
CA GLU A 78 -14.58 2.10 3.45
C GLU A 78 -13.23 2.19 4.16
N LEU A 79 -12.14 1.77 3.50
CA LEU A 79 -10.79 1.90 4.04
C LEU A 79 -10.39 3.37 4.25
N ALA A 80 -10.71 4.23 3.27
CA ALA A 80 -10.44 5.67 3.36
C ALA A 80 -11.26 6.32 4.49
N ALA A 81 -12.55 6.01 4.61
CA ALA A 81 -13.44 6.50 5.67
C ALA A 81 -12.93 6.12 7.07
N ARG A 82 -12.43 4.88 7.23
CA ARG A 82 -11.78 4.41 8.47
C ARG A 82 -10.35 4.92 8.64
N LYS A 83 -9.87 5.79 7.74
CA LYS A 83 -8.55 6.44 7.80
C LYS A 83 -7.39 5.42 7.83
N TYR A 84 -7.48 4.33 7.09
CA TYR A 84 -6.34 3.44 6.88
C TYR A 84 -5.18 4.16 6.19
N SER A 85 -3.95 3.66 6.37
CA SER A 85 -2.78 4.24 5.69
C SER A 85 -2.85 3.97 4.18
N PRO A 86 -2.30 4.86 3.32
CA PRO A 86 -2.26 4.63 1.87
C PRO A 86 -1.67 3.26 1.50
N ASN A 87 -0.57 2.86 2.14
CA ASN A 87 0.05 1.55 1.89
C ASN A 87 -0.86 0.38 2.28
N THR A 88 -1.70 0.54 3.33
CA THR A 88 -2.67 -0.50 3.71
C THR A 88 -3.80 -0.58 2.71
N ILE A 89 -4.29 0.58 2.24
CA ILE A 89 -5.35 0.65 1.21
C ILE A 89 -4.85 -0.05 -0.07
N GLU A 90 -3.67 0.33 -0.56
CA GLU A 90 -3.04 -0.27 -1.74
C GLU A 90 -2.87 -1.79 -1.60
N ALA A 91 -2.35 -2.27 -0.47
CA ALA A 91 -2.17 -3.69 -0.22
C ALA A 91 -3.50 -4.45 -0.18
N TYR A 92 -4.55 -3.87 0.43
CA TYR A 92 -5.85 -4.53 0.53
C TYR A 92 -6.56 -4.59 -0.83
N ILE A 93 -6.47 -3.53 -1.63
CA ILE A 93 -6.99 -3.53 -3.00
C ILE A 93 -6.25 -4.58 -3.82
N HIS A 94 -4.91 -4.56 -3.81
CA HIS A 94 -4.07 -5.49 -4.56
C HIS A 94 -4.43 -6.97 -4.31
N TYR A 95 -4.50 -7.40 -3.03
CA TYR A 95 -4.81 -8.80 -2.73
C TYR A 95 -6.25 -9.21 -3.08
N ASN A 96 -7.20 -8.29 -3.00
CA ASN A 96 -8.56 -8.58 -3.46
C ASN A 96 -8.66 -8.63 -4.99
N GLU A 97 -7.94 -7.77 -5.72
CA GLU A 97 -7.83 -7.85 -7.18
C GLU A 97 -7.19 -9.15 -7.65
N GLU A 98 -6.04 -9.54 -7.04
CA GLU A 98 -5.39 -10.80 -7.36
C GLU A 98 -6.29 -12.01 -7.10
N PHE A 99 -6.99 -11.99 -5.98
CA PHE A 99 -7.94 -13.04 -5.64
C PHE A 99 -9.10 -13.15 -6.64
N LEU A 100 -9.70 -12.02 -7.03
CA LEU A 100 -10.78 -12.00 -8.01
C LEU A 100 -10.31 -12.46 -9.40
N LYS A 101 -9.08 -12.09 -9.80
CA LYS A 101 -8.45 -12.62 -11.02
C LYS A 101 -8.20 -14.11 -10.96
N PHE A 102 -7.76 -14.62 -9.82
CA PHE A 102 -7.51 -16.04 -9.59
C PHE A 102 -8.81 -16.85 -9.64
N SER A 103 -9.85 -16.42 -8.92
CA SER A 103 -11.12 -17.15 -8.86
C SER A 103 -11.95 -17.02 -10.14
N GLY A 104 -11.80 -15.94 -10.89
CA GLY A 104 -12.61 -15.62 -12.08
C GLY A 104 -14.11 -15.43 -11.76
N LYS A 105 -14.46 -15.26 -10.48
CA LYS A 105 -15.83 -15.17 -10.00
C LYS A 105 -16.22 -13.73 -9.63
N ASN A 106 -17.52 -13.45 -9.72
CA ASN A 106 -18.10 -12.27 -9.08
C ASN A 106 -17.92 -12.36 -7.56
N PRO A 107 -17.58 -11.27 -6.85
CA PRO A 107 -17.44 -11.28 -5.39
C PRO A 107 -18.62 -11.86 -4.63
N HIS A 108 -19.84 -11.74 -5.14
CA HIS A 108 -21.04 -12.29 -4.51
C HIS A 108 -21.17 -13.83 -4.67
N GLU A 109 -20.48 -14.42 -5.63
CA GLU A 109 -20.47 -15.87 -5.91
C GLU A 109 -19.32 -16.61 -5.24
N VAL A 110 -18.38 -15.86 -4.65
CA VAL A 110 -17.20 -16.41 -3.96
C VAL A 110 -17.65 -17.20 -2.73
N GLU A 111 -17.07 -18.38 -2.57
CA GLU A 111 -17.26 -19.28 -1.45
C GLU A 111 -15.99 -19.45 -0.62
N ASN A 112 -16.12 -20.12 0.53
CA ASN A 112 -14.98 -20.35 1.43
C ASN A 112 -13.89 -21.20 0.78
N ASP A 113 -14.23 -22.12 -0.11
CA ASP A 113 -13.27 -22.99 -0.77
C ASP A 113 -12.44 -22.21 -1.81
N ASP A 114 -13.02 -21.26 -2.54
CA ASP A 114 -12.27 -20.37 -3.42
C ASP A 114 -11.17 -19.60 -2.67
N VAL A 115 -11.49 -19.15 -1.45
CA VAL A 115 -10.50 -18.46 -0.62
C VAL A 115 -9.40 -19.40 -0.15
N LYS A 116 -9.74 -20.64 0.23
CA LYS A 116 -8.74 -21.65 0.61
C LYS A 116 -7.81 -21.98 -0.55
N ASP A 117 -8.37 -22.17 -1.74
CA ASP A 117 -7.60 -22.50 -2.95
C ASP A 117 -6.63 -21.35 -3.29
N TYR A 118 -7.08 -20.09 -3.18
CA TYR A 118 -6.20 -18.96 -3.38
C TYR A 118 -5.09 -18.88 -2.33
N LEU A 119 -5.40 -19.09 -1.07
CA LEU A 119 -4.38 -19.09 -0.01
C LEU A 119 -3.39 -20.24 -0.19
N PHE A 120 -3.84 -21.40 -0.66
CA PHE A 120 -2.98 -22.51 -1.02
C PHE A 120 -2.07 -22.15 -2.20
N HIS A 121 -2.62 -21.56 -3.26
CA HIS A 121 -1.84 -21.04 -4.39
C HIS A 121 -0.75 -20.05 -3.96
N LEU A 122 -1.06 -19.11 -3.04
CA LEU A 122 -0.08 -18.16 -2.51
C LEU A 122 1.08 -18.87 -1.78
N VAL A 123 0.79 -19.97 -1.07
CA VAL A 123 1.81 -20.71 -0.31
C VAL A 123 2.64 -21.60 -1.23
N GLU A 124 2.00 -22.44 -2.06
CA GLU A 124 2.66 -23.49 -2.82
C GLU A 124 3.27 -23.00 -4.14
N GLU A 125 2.58 -22.08 -4.84
CA GLU A 125 3.05 -21.64 -6.16
C GLU A 125 3.78 -20.29 -6.10
N LYS A 126 3.35 -19.38 -5.21
CA LYS A 126 3.99 -18.07 -5.06
C LYS A 126 5.04 -18.01 -3.94
N GLU A 127 5.14 -19.07 -3.12
CA GLU A 127 6.09 -19.19 -2.00
C GLU A 127 6.12 -17.93 -1.10
N VAL A 128 4.97 -17.30 -0.87
CA VAL A 128 4.91 -16.04 -0.14
C VAL A 128 5.25 -16.23 1.34
N SER A 129 5.86 -15.22 1.94
CA SER A 129 6.15 -15.22 3.38
C SER A 129 4.87 -15.30 4.23
N THR A 130 4.97 -15.85 5.45
CA THR A 130 3.86 -15.86 6.43
C THR A 130 3.30 -14.46 6.69
N SER A 131 4.14 -13.42 6.63
CA SER A 131 3.72 -12.02 6.80
C SER A 131 2.86 -11.57 5.62
N THR A 132 3.27 -11.89 4.40
CA THR A 132 2.53 -11.61 3.16
C THR A 132 1.19 -12.32 3.16
N LEU A 133 1.18 -13.61 3.48
CA LEU A 133 -0.04 -14.42 3.59
C LEU A 133 -1.04 -13.83 4.62
N ASN A 134 -0.54 -13.39 5.78
CA ASN A 134 -1.39 -12.71 6.78
C ASN A 134 -1.97 -11.39 6.26
N THR A 135 -1.23 -10.66 5.42
CA THR A 135 -1.74 -9.42 4.81
C THR A 135 -2.86 -9.74 3.81
N ALA A 136 -2.70 -10.75 2.97
CA ALA A 136 -3.74 -11.24 2.06
C ALA A 136 -5.00 -11.68 2.83
N ILE A 137 -4.83 -12.49 3.88
CA ILE A 137 -5.95 -12.91 4.74
C ILE A 137 -6.68 -11.71 5.34
N ASN A 138 -5.96 -10.70 5.84
CA ASN A 138 -6.57 -9.50 6.39
C ASN A 138 -7.34 -8.70 5.34
N ALA A 139 -6.79 -8.60 4.12
CA ALA A 139 -7.45 -7.94 3.00
C ALA A 139 -8.77 -8.62 2.63
N LEU A 140 -8.75 -9.94 2.46
CA LEU A 140 -9.95 -10.74 2.16
C LEU A 140 -10.98 -10.67 3.30
N LYS A 141 -10.55 -10.83 4.55
CA LYS A 141 -11.44 -10.71 5.72
C LYS A 141 -12.10 -9.35 5.80
N PHE A 142 -11.37 -8.28 5.48
CA PHE A 142 -11.94 -6.94 5.51
C PHE A 142 -12.98 -6.77 4.40
N TYR A 143 -12.68 -7.17 3.17
CA TYR A 143 -13.60 -7.03 2.06
C TYR A 143 -14.85 -7.91 2.23
N TYR A 144 -14.65 -9.21 2.38
CA TYR A 144 -15.79 -10.15 2.49
C TYR A 144 -16.52 -10.04 3.82
N GLY A 145 -15.83 -9.80 4.94
CA GLY A 145 -16.42 -9.72 6.28
C GLY A 145 -17.01 -8.35 6.59
N GLU A 146 -16.23 -7.26 6.38
CA GLU A 146 -16.65 -5.93 6.80
C GLU A 146 -17.45 -5.19 5.72
N VAL A 147 -17.06 -5.30 4.44
CA VAL A 147 -17.75 -4.61 3.34
C VAL A 147 -18.93 -5.40 2.84
N LEU A 148 -18.74 -6.65 2.43
CA LEU A 148 -19.79 -7.51 1.87
C LEU A 148 -20.62 -8.27 2.92
N LYS A 149 -20.23 -8.22 4.21
CA LYS A 149 -20.93 -8.87 5.34
C LYS A 149 -21.13 -10.39 5.19
N ARG A 150 -20.17 -11.07 4.50
CA ARG A 150 -20.19 -12.51 4.28
C ARG A 150 -19.64 -13.26 5.49
N ARG A 151 -20.40 -14.20 6.05
CA ARG A 151 -20.05 -14.91 7.29
C ARG A 151 -18.81 -15.79 7.17
N PHE A 152 -18.57 -16.44 6.03
CA PHE A 152 -17.43 -17.33 5.81
C PHE A 152 -16.07 -16.64 6.01
N ALA A 153 -15.99 -15.33 5.79
CA ALA A 153 -14.74 -14.57 5.97
C ALA A 153 -14.15 -14.70 7.39
N TYR A 154 -14.98 -14.96 8.39
CA TYR A 154 -14.52 -15.14 9.78
C TYR A 154 -13.93 -16.53 10.06
N GLU A 155 -14.18 -17.53 9.21
CA GLU A 155 -13.69 -18.90 9.35
C GLU A 155 -12.24 -19.07 8.84
N ILE A 156 -11.71 -18.12 8.09
CA ILE A 156 -10.35 -18.18 7.54
C ILE A 156 -9.33 -18.23 8.69
N LYS A 157 -8.62 -19.35 8.81
CA LYS A 157 -7.58 -19.54 9.84
C LYS A 157 -6.27 -18.88 9.41
N ARG A 158 -5.56 -18.33 10.39
CA ARG A 158 -4.23 -17.77 10.15
C ARG A 158 -3.15 -18.84 10.20
N PRO A 159 -2.08 -18.74 9.38
CA PRO A 159 -0.95 -19.64 9.50
C PRO A 159 -0.25 -19.48 10.83
N LYS A 160 0.40 -20.54 11.29
CA LYS A 160 1.28 -20.46 12.46
C LYS A 160 2.46 -19.55 12.13
N LYS A 161 2.75 -18.61 13.02
CA LYS A 161 3.85 -17.67 12.84
C LYS A 161 5.15 -18.29 13.32
N ASP A 162 6.16 -18.34 12.45
CA ASP A 162 7.51 -18.68 12.84
C ASP A 162 8.06 -17.59 13.77
N LYS A 163 8.50 -18.00 14.95
CA LYS A 163 9.13 -17.12 15.96
C LYS A 163 10.63 -17.10 15.72
N LYS A 164 11.09 -16.43 14.66
CA LYS A 164 12.52 -16.14 14.51
C LYS A 164 12.88 -14.93 15.34
N LEU A 165 13.92 -15.05 16.16
CA LEU A 165 14.45 -13.91 16.88
C LEU A 165 15.14 -12.95 15.89
N PRO A 166 14.98 -11.64 16.05
CA PRO A 166 15.70 -10.69 15.22
C PRO A 166 17.20 -10.79 15.50
N VAL A 167 18.03 -10.57 14.48
CA VAL A 167 19.46 -10.39 14.64
C VAL A 167 19.70 -9.08 15.39
N VAL A 168 20.46 -9.15 16.49
CA VAL A 168 20.82 -7.98 17.30
C VAL A 168 22.30 -7.71 17.08
N LEU A 169 22.63 -6.50 16.63
CA LEU A 169 24.01 -6.05 16.45
C LEU A 169 24.61 -5.63 17.80
N SER A 170 25.88 -5.92 18.03
CA SER A 170 26.64 -5.40 19.16
C SER A 170 26.94 -3.91 19.00
N GLN A 171 27.37 -3.25 20.09
CA GLN A 171 27.78 -1.85 20.04
C GLN A 171 28.98 -1.63 19.09
N GLU A 172 29.92 -2.58 19.09
CA GLU A 172 31.11 -2.55 18.23
C GLU A 172 30.75 -2.68 16.78
N GLU A 173 29.79 -3.54 16.42
CA GLU A 173 29.28 -3.69 15.04
C GLU A 173 28.58 -2.42 14.58
N VAL A 174 27.73 -1.82 15.41
CA VAL A 174 27.07 -0.55 15.10
C VAL A 174 28.11 0.56 14.92
N SER A 175 29.12 0.64 15.79
CA SER A 175 30.20 1.63 15.68
C SER A 175 30.96 1.48 14.36
N ARG A 176 31.31 0.24 13.96
CA ARG A 176 31.96 -0.05 12.69
C ARG A 176 31.11 0.38 11.51
N ILE A 177 29.82 0.06 11.51
CA ILE A 177 28.87 0.47 10.48
C ILE A 177 28.82 2.00 10.36
N LEU A 178 28.65 2.72 11.47
CA LEU A 178 28.61 4.19 11.44
C LEU A 178 29.91 4.82 10.97
N SER A 179 31.04 4.25 11.33
CA SER A 179 32.38 4.74 10.92
C SER A 179 32.68 4.49 9.45
N SER A 180 32.13 3.42 8.86
CA SER A 180 32.32 3.10 7.43
C SER A 180 31.51 4.03 6.49
N VAL A 181 30.51 4.75 7.01
CA VAL A 181 29.67 5.67 6.22
C VAL A 181 30.34 7.04 6.13
N THR A 182 30.95 7.35 5.00
CA THR A 182 31.66 8.62 4.76
C THR A 182 30.73 9.82 4.56
N ASN A 183 29.55 9.60 3.97
CA ASN A 183 28.56 10.66 3.76
C ASN A 183 27.93 11.07 5.08
N ILE A 184 28.14 12.32 5.51
CA ILE A 184 27.65 12.88 6.77
C ILE A 184 26.13 12.78 6.91
N LYS A 185 25.36 13.04 5.86
CA LYS A 185 23.90 12.92 5.85
C LYS A 185 23.47 11.48 6.11
N HIS A 186 24.06 10.52 5.43
CA HIS A 186 23.74 9.11 5.58
C HIS A 186 24.11 8.59 6.98
N ARG A 187 25.30 8.95 7.46
CA ARG A 187 25.75 8.58 8.80
C ARG A 187 24.84 9.13 9.88
N LEU A 188 24.45 10.41 9.77
CA LEU A 188 23.52 11.04 10.70
C LEU A 188 22.16 10.36 10.73
N ILE A 189 21.61 9.99 9.57
CA ILE A 189 20.34 9.25 9.48
C ILE A 189 20.42 7.93 10.26
N LEU A 190 21.47 7.13 10.04
CA LEU A 190 21.66 5.85 10.76
C LEU A 190 21.86 6.08 12.25
N MET A 191 22.62 7.11 12.62
CA MET A 191 22.87 7.49 14.02
C MET A 191 21.56 7.87 14.73
N LEU A 192 20.68 8.65 14.11
CA LEU A 192 19.37 9.02 14.67
C LEU A 192 18.45 7.80 14.80
N ILE A 193 18.46 6.89 13.82
CA ILE A 193 17.69 5.64 13.90
C ILE A 193 18.14 4.82 15.10
N TYR A 194 19.44 4.66 15.29
CA TYR A 194 20.00 3.85 16.36
C TYR A 194 19.84 4.51 17.74
N SER A 195 20.33 5.75 17.91
CA SER A 195 20.42 6.40 19.22
C SER A 195 19.07 6.91 19.75
N ALA A 196 18.20 7.40 18.86
CA ALA A 196 16.89 7.94 19.23
C ALA A 196 15.74 6.94 19.02
N GLY A 197 16.00 5.74 18.51
CA GLY A 197 15.01 4.70 18.26
C GLY A 197 13.95 5.12 17.24
N LEU A 198 14.36 5.89 16.21
CA LEU A 198 13.46 6.35 15.16
C LEU A 198 13.17 5.24 14.16
N ARG A 199 11.91 5.17 13.71
CA ARG A 199 11.59 4.38 12.51
C ARG A 199 12.11 5.07 11.27
N VAL A 200 12.47 4.30 10.24
CA VAL A 200 12.94 4.85 8.95
C VAL A 200 11.92 5.86 8.39
N SER A 201 10.63 5.55 8.48
CA SER A 201 9.57 6.46 8.02
C SER A 201 9.42 7.73 8.85
N GLU A 202 9.92 7.75 10.09
CA GLU A 202 9.91 8.93 10.97
C GLU A 202 11.13 9.81 10.66
N VAL A 203 12.32 9.23 10.57
CA VAL A 203 13.56 10.00 10.33
C VAL A 203 13.52 10.74 9.00
N VAL A 204 12.96 10.14 7.92
CA VAL A 204 12.88 10.82 6.62
C VAL A 204 11.92 12.02 6.63
N LYS A 205 10.95 12.04 7.54
CA LYS A 205 9.95 13.11 7.66
C LYS A 205 10.31 14.19 8.70
N LEU A 206 11.47 14.09 9.34
CA LEU A 206 11.92 15.12 10.28
C LEU A 206 12.09 16.47 9.59
N LYS A 207 11.71 17.51 10.33
CA LYS A 207 11.96 18.91 9.97
C LYS A 207 12.97 19.51 10.94
N PRO A 208 13.71 20.57 10.54
CA PRO A 208 14.61 21.27 11.45
C PRO A 208 13.91 21.71 12.76
N GLY A 209 12.68 22.22 12.67
CA GLY A 209 11.90 22.64 13.82
C GLY A 209 11.33 21.52 14.71
N ASP A 210 11.58 20.25 14.40
CA ASP A 210 11.23 19.12 15.26
C ASP A 210 12.37 18.79 16.26
N ILE A 211 13.49 19.48 16.16
CA ILE A 211 14.67 19.31 17.02
C ILE A 211 14.67 20.41 18.09
N ASP A 212 14.61 20.02 19.34
CA ASP A 212 14.83 20.88 20.50
C ASP A 212 16.28 20.67 20.99
N ALA A 213 17.16 21.55 20.55
CA ALA A 213 18.58 21.46 20.86
C ALA A 213 18.88 21.70 22.35
N GLU A 214 18.13 22.61 23.01
CA GLU A 214 18.33 22.96 24.42
C GLU A 214 17.98 21.77 25.33
N ARG A 215 16.84 21.11 25.02
CA ARG A 215 16.37 19.96 25.81
C ARG A 215 16.91 18.63 25.32
N LYS A 216 17.65 18.61 24.21
CA LYS A 216 18.14 17.40 23.51
C LYS A 216 17.00 16.43 23.21
N LEU A 217 15.92 16.94 22.65
CA LEU A 217 14.73 16.16 22.29
C LEU A 217 14.43 16.25 20.81
N ILE A 218 13.83 15.18 20.29
CA ILE A 218 13.24 15.11 18.95
C ILE A 218 11.74 14.93 19.10
N HIS A 219 10.95 15.81 18.51
CA HIS A 219 9.50 15.69 18.45
C HIS A 219 9.06 14.88 17.23
N ILE A 220 8.56 13.67 17.45
CA ILE A 220 8.04 12.80 16.39
C ILE A 220 6.55 13.05 16.27
N LYS A 221 6.12 13.61 15.14
CA LYS A 221 4.72 13.89 14.83
C LYS A 221 4.11 12.78 14.00
N GLY A 222 2.91 12.35 14.35
CA GLY A 222 2.15 11.36 13.59
C GLY A 222 2.83 10.00 13.45
N GLY A 223 3.53 9.53 14.48
CA GLY A 223 4.17 8.22 14.51
C GLY A 223 3.17 7.05 14.33
N LYS A 224 3.59 5.80 14.60
CA LYS A 224 2.73 4.62 14.48
C LYS A 224 1.44 4.81 15.29
N GLY A 225 0.29 4.69 14.62
CA GLY A 225 -1.02 4.95 15.23
C GLY A 225 -1.35 6.45 15.35
N ARG A 226 -0.66 7.34 14.61
CA ARG A 226 -0.82 8.80 14.61
C ARG A 226 -0.59 9.44 15.98
N LYS A 227 0.24 8.82 16.80
CA LYS A 227 0.61 9.35 18.13
C LYS A 227 1.90 10.14 18.03
N ASP A 228 1.89 11.33 18.65
CA ASP A 228 3.10 12.13 18.84
C ASP A 228 3.88 11.60 20.04
N ARG A 229 5.21 11.71 19.96
CA ARG A 229 6.11 11.42 21.07
C ARG A 229 7.38 12.23 20.99
N TYR A 230 8.02 12.38 22.13
CA TYR A 230 9.38 12.87 22.20
C TYR A 230 10.36 11.70 22.40
N THR A 231 11.56 11.85 21.87
CA THR A 231 12.67 10.94 22.11
C THR A 231 13.94 11.72 22.34
N MET A 232 14.90 11.11 23.05
CA MET A 232 16.16 11.77 23.39
C MET A 232 17.11 11.81 22.19
N LEU A 233 17.86 12.90 22.10
CA LEU A 233 18.96 13.08 21.17
C LEU A 233 20.27 13.00 21.93
N SER A 234 21.12 11.99 21.61
CA SER A 234 22.43 11.84 22.25
C SER A 234 23.38 12.98 21.89
N ASP A 235 24.38 13.24 22.73
CA ASP A 235 25.36 14.31 22.52
C ASP A 235 26.10 14.12 21.19
N ILE A 236 26.54 12.90 20.88
CA ILE A 236 27.22 12.57 19.63
C ILE A 236 26.31 12.83 18.40
N ALA A 237 25.03 12.48 18.51
CA ALA A 237 24.07 12.74 17.44
C ALA A 237 23.79 14.24 17.30
N MET A 238 23.77 14.99 18.40
CA MET A 238 23.60 16.46 18.41
C MET A 238 24.78 17.16 17.71
N GLU A 239 26.01 16.79 18.02
CA GLU A 239 27.21 17.33 17.36
C GLU A 239 27.16 17.08 15.85
N SER A 240 26.92 15.83 15.45
CA SER A 240 26.79 15.46 14.04
C SER A 240 25.66 16.16 13.34
N LEU A 241 24.52 16.38 14.02
CA LEU A 241 23.40 17.13 13.52
C LEU A 241 23.73 18.62 13.31
N SER A 242 24.42 19.24 14.27
CA SER A 242 24.85 20.63 14.20
C SER A 242 25.79 20.86 13.01
N LEU A 243 26.77 19.97 12.82
CA LEU A 243 27.66 20.01 11.67
C LEU A 243 26.90 19.86 10.34
N TYR A 244 25.95 18.94 10.27
CA TYR A 244 25.12 18.72 9.10
C TYR A 244 24.24 19.94 8.78
N MET A 245 23.58 20.52 9.79
CA MET A 245 22.69 21.69 9.63
C MET A 245 23.48 22.91 9.16
N ASN A 246 24.65 23.17 9.75
CA ASN A 246 25.50 24.29 9.35
C ASN A 246 26.01 24.15 7.91
N ALA A 247 26.35 22.93 7.47
CA ALA A 247 26.85 22.68 6.12
C ALA A 247 25.77 22.68 5.02
N ASN A 248 24.52 22.30 5.36
CA ASN A 248 23.47 22.05 4.34
C ASN A 248 22.27 23.00 4.45
N ASN A 249 22.11 23.73 5.56
CA ASN A 249 21.04 24.66 5.85
C ASN A 249 19.63 24.17 5.39
N PRO A 250 19.14 23.01 5.91
CA PRO A 250 17.89 22.43 5.45
C PRO A 250 16.69 23.27 5.90
N GLU A 251 15.82 23.67 4.97
CA GLU A 251 14.68 24.55 5.27
C GLU A 251 13.41 23.79 5.63
N LYS A 252 12.91 22.93 4.73
CA LYS A 252 11.61 22.27 4.86
C LYS A 252 11.72 20.91 5.52
N TRP A 253 12.71 20.10 5.09
CA TRP A 253 12.95 18.75 5.57
C TRP A 253 14.38 18.64 6.06
N LEU A 254 14.59 18.02 7.21
CA LEU A 254 15.93 17.79 7.73
C LEU A 254 16.80 17.00 6.72
N PHE A 255 16.18 16.02 6.04
CA PHE A 255 16.82 15.23 4.99
C PHE A 255 16.10 15.41 3.65
N PRO A 256 16.41 16.45 2.88
CA PRO A 256 15.76 16.68 1.60
C PRO A 256 16.12 15.60 0.56
N GLY A 257 15.14 15.28 -0.29
CA GLY A 257 15.30 14.43 -1.47
C GLY A 257 15.90 15.20 -2.65
N LYS A 258 16.08 14.52 -3.80
CA LYS A 258 16.69 15.11 -5.00
C LYS A 258 15.98 16.38 -5.51
N LYS A 259 14.67 16.49 -5.33
CA LYS A 259 13.85 17.62 -5.82
C LYS A 259 13.68 18.76 -4.79
N GLY A 260 14.46 18.81 -3.73
CA GLY A 260 14.42 19.87 -2.69
C GLY A 260 13.10 19.97 -1.92
N ASN A 261 11.96 20.02 -2.60
CA ASN A 261 10.63 20.14 -1.99
C ASN A 261 10.09 18.85 -1.36
N THR A 262 10.74 17.71 -1.59
CA THR A 262 10.39 16.40 -1.04
C THR A 262 11.41 15.95 0.00
N HIS A 263 11.01 15.11 0.95
CA HIS A 263 11.94 14.43 1.85
C HIS A 263 12.60 13.21 1.16
N LEU A 264 13.64 12.69 1.76
CA LEU A 264 14.26 11.43 1.35
C LEU A 264 13.25 10.28 1.44
N THR A 265 13.33 9.30 0.53
CA THR A 265 12.42 8.14 0.58
C THR A 265 12.91 7.08 1.57
N VAL A 266 11.98 6.31 2.14
CA VAL A 266 12.30 5.14 2.99
C VAL A 266 13.26 4.20 2.26
N ARG A 267 12.97 3.86 1.01
CA ARG A 267 13.82 3.01 0.16
C ARG A 267 15.25 3.55 -0.02
N SER A 268 15.42 4.87 -0.02
CA SER A 268 16.76 5.46 -0.10
C SER A 268 17.56 5.21 1.18
N VAL A 269 16.91 5.25 2.35
CA VAL A 269 17.55 4.95 3.62
C VAL A 269 17.86 3.44 3.75
N GLU A 270 16.96 2.58 3.33
CA GLU A 270 17.19 1.13 3.28
C GLU A 270 18.42 0.81 2.41
N LYS A 271 18.53 1.43 1.23
CA LYS A 271 19.72 1.27 0.35
C LYS A 271 21.02 1.77 0.99
N ILE A 272 20.99 2.78 1.87
CA ILE A 272 22.17 3.23 2.59
C ILE A 272 22.66 2.09 3.51
N PHE A 273 21.74 1.39 4.15
CA PHE A 273 22.04 0.27 5.04
C PHE A 273 22.43 -1.01 4.28
N ASP A 274 21.73 -1.31 3.16
CA ASP A 274 21.96 -2.48 2.30
C ASP A 274 23.22 -2.38 1.44
N ASN A 275 23.91 -1.24 1.39
CA ASN A 275 25.14 -1.11 0.61
C ASN A 275 26.13 -2.16 1.14
N ARG A 276 26.23 -3.28 0.39
CA ARG A 276 26.89 -4.56 0.74
C ARG A 276 28.33 -4.46 1.22
N ASN A 277 28.94 -3.29 1.11
CA ASN A 277 30.26 -2.99 1.65
C ASN A 277 30.28 -2.76 3.18
N LEU A 278 29.12 -2.73 3.86
CA LEU A 278 29.04 -2.58 5.30
C LEU A 278 29.19 -3.92 6.06
N TYR A 279 29.02 -5.05 5.37
CA TYR A 279 29.06 -6.40 5.95
C TYR A 279 30.28 -7.24 5.54
N THR A 280 31.14 -6.75 4.66
CA THR A 280 32.36 -7.44 4.25
C THR A 280 33.58 -6.82 4.97
N CYS A 281 33.64 -6.98 6.25
CA CYS A 281 34.89 -6.96 7.01
C CYS A 281 34.90 -8.20 7.89
N GLU A 282 35.37 -9.32 7.32
CA GLU A 282 35.99 -10.38 8.07
C GLU A 282 37.28 -9.88 8.70
#